data_ec01177ab6b27c877f6ec2f56e1265d4
#
_entry.id   ec01177ab6b27c877f6ec2f56e1265d4
#
_cell.length_a   1.000
_cell.length_b   1.000
_cell.length_c   1.000
_cell.angle_alpha   90.00
_cell.angle_beta   90.00
_cell.angle_gamma   90.00
#
_symmetry.space_group_name_H-M   'P 1'
#
loop_
_entity.id
_entity.type
_entity.pdbx_description
1 polymer ?
#
loop_
_entity_poly.entity_id
_entity_poly.type
_entity_poly.pdbx_seq_one_letter_code
_entity_poly.pdbx_strand_id
1 'polypeptide(L)'
;MGAPAHPELPHRYTLSAPALPTSPRLCRDFVRGIFAASGLPQLAEAAALCTSELVTNVHRHGKGDVRMAATIQHDRVRVTVHDDSPELPSPRRAADDDTNGRGLFLVTVLSDGCGMTPDEPATGMGMGMGMGTGKAVWFEFNVPPANTKSTA
;
A
#
# COMPACT_ATOMS: atom_id res chain seq x y z
N MET A 1 9.27 18.91 -30.41
CA MET A 1 8.99 18.79 -30.09
C MET A 1 8.60 17.77 -29.62
N GLY A 2 8.72 17.20 -29.40
CA GLY A 2 8.40 16.06 -28.94
C GLY A 2 7.50 16.01 -27.85
N ALA A 3 6.97 14.90 -27.57
CA ALA A 3 6.16 14.76 -26.46
C ALA A 3 6.96 14.98 -25.24
N PRO A 4 6.34 15.40 -24.23
CA PRO A 4 7.02 15.56 -22.99
C PRO A 4 7.55 14.24 -22.57
N ALA A 5 8.68 14.22 -22.06
CA ALA A 5 9.27 12.98 -21.64
C ALA A 5 8.52 12.54 -20.45
N HIS A 6 8.06 11.34 -20.45
CA HIS A 6 7.45 10.80 -19.28
C HIS A 6 8.58 10.27 -18.43
N PRO A 7 8.59 10.58 -17.18
CA PRO A 7 9.60 10.03 -16.31
C PRO A 7 9.55 8.54 -16.43
N GLU A 8 10.68 7.93 -16.46
CA GLU A 8 10.71 6.51 -16.59
C GLU A 8 10.27 5.86 -15.35
N LEU A 9 9.67 4.70 -15.46
CA LEU A 9 9.27 3.94 -14.29
C LEU A 9 10.50 3.44 -13.57
N PRO A 10 10.39 3.26 -12.27
CA PRO A 10 9.13 3.27 -11.53
C PRO A 10 8.78 4.66 -11.03
N HIS A 11 7.51 4.89 -10.81
CA HIS A 11 7.08 6.13 -10.20
C HIS A 11 6.67 5.78 -8.78
N ARG A 12 7.10 6.57 -7.83
CA ARG A 12 6.78 6.29 -6.44
C ARG A 12 6.11 7.48 -5.83
N TYR A 13 4.99 7.25 -5.19
CA TYR A 13 4.23 8.29 -4.51
C TYR A 13 4.13 7.93 -3.05
N THR A 14 4.32 8.88 -2.17
CA THR A 14 4.26 8.60 -0.75
C THR A 14 3.29 9.54 -0.06
N LEU A 15 2.73 9.09 1.03
CA LEU A 15 1.82 9.89 1.83
C LEU A 15 2.11 9.59 3.28
N SER A 16 2.14 10.60 4.10
CA SER A 16 2.28 10.43 5.52
C SER A 16 1.12 11.16 6.16
N ALA A 17 0.43 10.55 7.06
CA ALA A 17 -0.74 11.14 7.69
C ALA A 17 -0.81 10.73 9.14
N PRO A 18 -1.39 11.57 9.98
CA PRO A 18 -1.55 11.17 11.36
C PRO A 18 -2.57 10.05 11.44
N ALA A 19 -2.50 9.24 12.48
CA ALA A 19 -3.39 8.11 12.62
C ALA A 19 -4.71 8.60 13.22
N LEU A 20 -5.52 9.22 12.43
CA LEU A 20 -6.80 9.73 12.85
C LEU A 20 -7.91 8.92 12.21
N PRO A 21 -9.11 8.99 12.74
CA PRO A 21 -10.22 8.23 12.15
C PRO A 21 -10.47 8.56 10.69
N THR A 22 -10.07 9.75 10.25
CA THR A 22 -10.27 10.14 8.88
C THR A 22 -9.16 9.68 7.96
N SER A 23 -8.06 9.17 8.52
CA SER A 23 -6.92 8.82 7.69
C SER A 23 -7.19 7.69 6.71
N PRO A 24 -7.97 6.67 7.06
CA PRO A 24 -8.24 5.64 6.07
C PRO A 24 -8.91 6.20 4.81
N ARG A 25 -9.80 7.15 4.97
CA ARG A 25 -10.46 7.72 3.85
C ARG A 25 -9.51 8.52 2.99
N LEU A 26 -8.64 9.30 3.61
CA LEU A 26 -7.68 10.09 2.86
C LEU A 26 -6.70 9.18 2.11
N CYS A 27 -6.28 8.12 2.73
CA CYS A 27 -5.36 7.20 2.09
C CYS A 27 -6.04 6.49 0.93
N ARG A 28 -7.31 6.17 1.08
CA ARG A 28 -8.07 5.53 0.04
C ARG A 28 -8.19 6.45 -1.16
N ASP A 29 -8.48 7.73 -0.93
CA ASP A 29 -8.63 8.69 -2.01
C ASP A 29 -7.28 8.94 -2.70
N PHE A 30 -6.21 8.93 -1.93
CA PHE A 30 -4.88 9.11 -2.48
C PHE A 30 -4.58 7.96 -3.45
N VAL A 31 -4.88 6.74 -3.06
CA VAL A 31 -4.61 5.59 -3.90
C VAL A 31 -5.50 5.60 -5.14
N ARG A 32 -6.77 5.96 -4.99
CA ARG A 32 -7.64 6.05 -6.13
C ARG A 32 -7.07 7.01 -7.14
N GLY A 33 -6.58 8.14 -6.67
CA GLY A 33 -6.04 9.16 -7.56
C GLY A 33 -4.82 8.68 -8.30
N ILE A 34 -3.95 7.94 -7.63
CA ILE A 34 -2.75 7.45 -8.25
C ILE A 34 -3.10 6.44 -9.32
N PHE A 35 -4.00 5.51 -9.04
CA PHE A 35 -4.36 4.50 -10.01
C PHE A 35 -5.06 5.14 -11.21
N ALA A 36 -5.94 6.08 -10.97
CA ALA A 36 -6.61 6.74 -12.08
C ALA A 36 -5.63 7.52 -12.93
N ALA A 37 -4.72 8.23 -12.30
CA ALA A 37 -3.76 9.02 -13.05
C ALA A 37 -2.76 8.16 -13.78
N SER A 38 -2.56 6.94 -13.33
CA SER A 38 -1.62 6.04 -13.94
C SER A 38 -2.25 5.16 -15.02
N GLY A 39 -3.48 5.45 -15.38
CA GLY A 39 -4.11 4.68 -16.44
C GLY A 39 -4.63 3.34 -15.98
N LEU A 40 -4.88 3.19 -14.70
CA LEU A 40 -5.35 1.93 -14.16
C LEU A 40 -6.66 2.10 -13.40
N PRO A 41 -7.64 2.80 -13.98
CA PRO A 41 -8.87 3.07 -13.26
C PRO A 41 -9.61 1.78 -12.90
N GLN A 42 -9.41 0.71 -13.64
CA GLN A 42 -10.13 -0.52 -13.37
C GLN A 42 -9.65 -1.19 -12.09
N LEU A 43 -8.49 -0.81 -11.59
CA LEU A 43 -7.99 -1.37 -10.36
C LEU A 43 -8.16 -0.43 -9.19
N ALA A 44 -8.63 0.77 -9.44
CA ALA A 44 -8.65 1.81 -8.41
C ALA A 44 -9.50 1.43 -7.21
N GLU A 45 -10.68 0.86 -7.43
CA GLU A 45 -11.53 0.55 -6.29
C GLU A 45 -11.02 -0.62 -5.47
N ALA A 46 -10.49 -1.64 -6.11
CA ALA A 46 -9.92 -2.75 -5.36
C ALA A 46 -8.71 -2.27 -4.56
N ALA A 47 -7.89 -1.43 -5.17
CA ALA A 47 -6.71 -0.90 -4.47
C ALA A 47 -7.13 0.00 -3.32
N ALA A 48 -8.17 0.79 -3.50
CA ALA A 48 -8.64 1.67 -2.45
C ALA A 48 -9.18 0.86 -1.28
N LEU A 49 -9.88 -0.21 -1.56
CA LEU A 49 -10.43 -1.03 -0.50
C LEU A 49 -9.30 -1.73 0.26
N CYS A 50 -8.33 -2.29 -0.43
CA CYS A 50 -7.22 -2.92 0.25
C CYS A 50 -6.46 -1.91 1.11
N THR A 51 -6.27 -0.69 0.59
CA THR A 51 -5.58 0.35 1.33
C THR A 51 -6.36 0.69 2.60
N SER A 52 -7.66 0.80 2.47
CA SER A 52 -8.48 1.16 3.60
C SER A 52 -8.36 0.12 4.71
N GLU A 53 -8.30 -1.16 4.34
CA GLU A 53 -8.19 -2.20 5.35
C GLU A 53 -6.84 -2.16 6.05
N LEU A 54 -5.76 -1.95 5.30
CA LEU A 54 -4.46 -1.89 5.91
C LEU A 54 -4.30 -0.66 6.79
N VAL A 55 -4.79 0.47 6.34
CA VAL A 55 -4.66 1.69 7.12
C VAL A 55 -5.53 1.63 8.35
N THR A 56 -6.69 1.01 8.26
CA THR A 56 -7.54 0.85 9.41
C THR A 56 -6.86 -0.01 10.46
N ASN A 57 -6.12 -1.04 10.03
CA ASN A 57 -5.42 -1.86 10.98
C ASN A 57 -4.32 -1.06 11.68
N VAL A 58 -3.64 -0.18 10.97
CA VAL A 58 -2.65 0.65 11.60
C VAL A 58 -3.31 1.57 12.61
N HIS A 59 -4.45 2.15 12.23
CA HIS A 59 -5.12 3.07 13.12
C HIS A 59 -5.58 2.36 14.38
N ARG A 60 -6.01 1.12 14.28
CA ARG A 60 -6.47 0.41 15.44
C ARG A 60 -5.38 -0.14 16.30
N HIS A 61 -4.35 -0.65 15.73
CA HIS A 61 -3.34 -1.36 16.48
C HIS A 61 -1.96 -0.76 16.47
N GLY A 62 -1.70 0.16 15.58
CA GLY A 62 -0.38 0.74 15.47
C GLY A 62 -0.24 1.99 16.27
N LYS A 63 0.93 2.55 16.23
CA LYS A 63 1.21 3.77 16.87
C LYS A 63 1.90 4.65 15.90
N GLY A 64 1.78 5.91 16.06
CA GLY A 64 2.46 6.86 15.22
C GLY A 64 1.69 7.13 13.96
N ASP A 65 2.33 7.78 13.03
CA ASP A 65 1.69 8.17 11.81
C ASP A 65 1.57 7.01 10.85
N VAL A 66 0.64 7.12 9.93
CA VAL A 66 0.51 6.15 8.88
C VAL A 66 1.37 6.66 7.74
N ARG A 67 2.23 5.82 7.23
CA ARG A 67 3.06 6.18 6.09
C ARG A 67 2.80 5.15 5.03
N MET A 68 2.59 5.58 3.81
CA MET A 68 2.33 4.63 2.75
C MET A 68 3.05 5.04 1.48
N ALA A 69 3.26 4.11 0.61
CA ALA A 69 3.89 4.37 -0.67
C ALA A 69 3.19 3.54 -1.73
N ALA A 70 3.06 4.10 -2.90
CA ALA A 70 2.54 3.36 -4.05
C ALA A 70 3.61 3.45 -5.12
N THR A 71 4.03 2.31 -5.64
CA THR A 71 5.08 2.26 -6.64
C THR A 71 4.52 1.64 -7.91
N ILE A 72 4.62 2.37 -9.01
CA ILE A 72 4.12 1.93 -10.29
C ILE A 72 5.31 1.41 -11.08
N GLN A 73 5.25 0.16 -11.49
CA GLN A 73 6.31 -0.43 -12.27
C GLN A 73 5.72 -0.92 -13.58
N HIS A 74 6.54 -1.46 -14.44
CA HIS A 74 6.05 -1.89 -15.75
C HIS A 74 5.03 -2.99 -15.67
N ASP A 75 5.20 -3.90 -14.77
CA ASP A 75 4.35 -5.06 -14.71
C ASP A 75 3.53 -5.17 -13.43
N ARG A 76 3.62 -4.20 -12.57
CA ARG A 76 2.88 -4.27 -11.32
C ARG A 76 2.80 -2.94 -10.63
N VAL A 77 1.85 -2.84 -9.74
CA VAL A 77 1.73 -1.68 -8.87
C VAL A 77 1.69 -2.23 -7.48
N ARG A 78 2.55 -1.73 -6.61
CA ARG A 78 2.59 -2.19 -5.22
C ARG A 78 2.27 -1.04 -4.29
N VAL A 79 1.43 -1.29 -3.32
CA VAL A 79 1.10 -0.31 -2.29
C VAL A 79 1.60 -0.89 -0.97
N THR A 80 2.33 -0.10 -0.22
CA THR A 80 2.90 -0.52 1.06
C THR A 80 2.44 0.43 2.14
N VAL A 81 2.03 -0.10 3.25
CA VAL A 81 1.63 0.71 4.40
C VAL A 81 2.57 0.36 5.53
N HIS A 82 3.20 1.38 6.10
CA HIS A 82 4.15 1.18 7.18
C HIS A 82 3.50 1.48 8.51
N ASP A 83 3.87 0.74 9.51
CA ASP A 83 3.28 0.83 10.81
C ASP A 83 4.43 0.72 11.79
N ASP A 84 4.43 1.55 12.79
CA ASP A 84 5.51 1.55 13.78
C ASP A 84 5.33 0.46 14.82
N SER A 85 4.24 -0.23 14.81
CA SER A 85 4.04 -1.29 15.78
C SER A 85 4.83 -2.52 15.38
N PRO A 86 5.56 -3.11 16.29
CA PRO A 86 6.31 -4.30 15.95
C PRO A 86 5.45 -5.54 15.88
N GLU A 87 4.24 -5.49 16.34
CA GLU A 87 3.44 -6.66 16.35
C GLU A 87 2.88 -6.95 15.01
N LEU A 88 3.05 -8.13 14.54
CA LEU A 88 2.51 -8.52 13.27
C LEU A 88 1.10 -9.02 13.48
N PRO A 89 0.21 -8.73 12.59
CA PRO A 89 -1.13 -9.22 12.70
C PRO A 89 -1.11 -10.74 12.71
N SER A 90 -1.87 -11.32 13.56
CA SER A 90 -1.89 -12.75 13.65
C SER A 90 -3.20 -13.25 13.06
N PRO A 91 -3.12 -14.11 12.12
CA PRO A 91 -4.34 -14.62 11.52
C PRO A 91 -5.22 -15.30 12.51
N ARG A 92 -4.62 -15.83 13.58
CA ARG A 92 -5.38 -16.47 14.46
C ARG A 92 -6.26 -15.60 15.20
N ARG A 93 -5.94 -14.45 15.41
CA ARG A 93 -6.74 -13.62 16.19
C ARG A 93 -7.95 -13.24 15.45
N ALA A 94 -8.08 -13.60 14.21
CA ALA A 94 -9.24 -13.29 13.47
C ALA A 94 -10.47 -13.83 14.15
N ALA A 95 -10.31 -14.84 14.86
CA ALA A 95 -11.46 -15.43 15.51
C ALA A 95 -12.01 -14.48 16.54
N ASP A 96 -11.19 -13.78 17.18
CA ASP A 96 -11.65 -12.90 18.22
C ASP A 96 -12.09 -11.59 17.65
N ASP A 97 -11.58 -11.19 16.55
CA ASP A 97 -11.92 -9.91 16.00
C ASP A 97 -12.21 -10.15 14.54
N ASP A 98 -13.42 -10.49 14.22
CA ASP A 98 -13.79 -10.76 12.90
C ASP A 98 -13.46 -9.67 11.95
N THR A 99 -13.55 -8.45 12.33
CA THR A 99 -13.30 -7.36 11.43
C THR A 99 -11.89 -7.36 10.93
N ASN A 100 -10.94 -7.57 11.81
CA ASN A 100 -9.57 -7.60 11.40
C ASN A 100 -9.27 -8.76 10.51
N GLY A 101 -9.76 -9.91 10.83
CA GLY A 101 -9.49 -11.05 10.01
C GLY A 101 -10.10 -10.90 8.66
N ARG A 102 -11.26 -10.29 8.59
CA ARG A 102 -11.91 -10.13 7.36
C ARG A 102 -11.16 -9.14 6.49
N GLY A 103 -10.61 -8.09 7.06
CA GLY A 103 -9.88 -7.12 6.28
C GLY A 103 -8.69 -7.72 5.60
N LEU A 104 -7.88 -8.48 6.32
CA LEU A 104 -6.71 -9.07 5.71
C LEU A 104 -7.12 -10.11 4.68
N PHE A 105 -8.20 -10.81 4.92
CA PHE A 105 -8.67 -11.78 3.98
C PHE A 105 -9.05 -11.07 2.67
N LEU A 106 -9.70 -9.93 2.76
CA LEU A 106 -10.08 -9.20 1.57
C LEU A 106 -8.87 -8.80 0.76
N VAL A 107 -7.79 -8.42 1.43
CA VAL A 107 -6.59 -8.03 0.72
C VAL A 107 -6.06 -9.24 -0.06
N THR A 108 -6.06 -10.41 0.53
CA THR A 108 -5.55 -11.57 -0.16
C THR A 108 -6.43 -11.98 -1.32
N VAL A 109 -7.72 -11.73 -1.23
CA VAL A 109 -8.62 -12.09 -2.29
C VAL A 109 -8.56 -11.09 -3.44
N LEU A 110 -8.46 -9.83 -3.12
CA LEU A 110 -8.53 -8.80 -4.15
C LEU A 110 -7.22 -8.51 -4.85
N SER A 111 -6.10 -8.73 -4.19
CA SER A 111 -4.82 -8.39 -4.78
C SER A 111 -4.21 -9.61 -5.44
N ASP A 112 -3.21 -9.41 -6.27
CA ASP A 112 -2.51 -10.49 -6.90
C ASP A 112 -1.38 -11.00 -6.02
N GLY A 113 -0.98 -10.23 -5.04
CA GLY A 113 0.02 -10.64 -4.08
C GLY A 113 -0.03 -9.74 -2.89
N CYS A 114 0.36 -10.23 -1.75
CA CYS A 114 0.42 -9.38 -0.56
C CYS A 114 1.37 -10.02 0.42
N GLY A 115 1.82 -9.24 1.37
CA GLY A 115 2.73 -9.75 2.38
C GLY A 115 3.03 -8.76 3.44
N MET A 116 3.89 -9.11 4.35
CA MET A 116 4.29 -8.27 5.42
C MET A 116 5.73 -8.53 5.70
N THR A 117 6.47 -7.50 5.95
CA THR A 117 7.88 -7.63 6.24
C THR A 117 8.23 -6.72 7.39
N PRO A 118 9.25 -7.03 8.14
CA PRO A 118 9.69 -6.10 9.15
C PRO A 118 10.17 -4.84 8.45
N ASP A 119 9.89 -3.71 9.06
CA ASP A 119 10.27 -2.48 8.45
C ASP A 119 11.76 -2.35 8.54
N GLU A 120 12.43 -2.01 7.48
CA GLU A 120 13.85 -1.89 7.55
C GLU A 120 14.22 -0.54 7.99
N PRO A 121 15.23 -0.41 8.75
CA PRO A 121 15.68 0.88 9.20
C PRO A 121 16.03 1.69 7.98
N ALA A 122 15.72 2.91 8.03
CA ALA A 122 16.03 3.75 6.94
C ALA A 122 17.47 3.72 6.74
N THR A 123 17.88 3.41 5.62
CA THR A 123 19.25 3.36 5.42
C THR A 123 19.84 4.62 5.67
N GLY A 124 20.83 4.66 6.19
CA GLY A 124 21.48 5.86 6.38
C GLY A 124 21.16 6.51 7.59
N MET A 125 20.13 6.46 8.09
CA MET A 125 20.00 7.08 9.23
C MET A 125 19.69 6.23 10.15
N GLY A 126 19.57 5.32 10.05
CA GLY A 126 19.26 4.49 10.96
C GLY A 126 19.72 4.50 12.11
N MET A 127 20.31 4.66 12.20
CA MET A 127 20.86 4.65 13.19
C MET A 127 20.35 3.89 14.10
N GLY A 128 20.37 3.14 14.18
CA GLY A 128 20.19 2.29 15.14
C GLY A 128 19.13 2.40 15.96
N MET A 129 18.77 3.23 16.20
CA MET A 129 18.03 3.30 17.09
C MET A 129 16.88 2.71 16.74
N GLY A 130 16.62 2.54 15.78
CA GLY A 130 15.47 2.07 15.53
C GLY A 130 15.18 0.83 15.84
N MET A 131 15.86 0.20 15.83
CA MET A 131 15.68 -0.98 16.16
C MET A 131 14.60 -1.55 15.43
N GLY A 132 14.31 -1.33 14.31
CA GLY A 132 13.45 -2.06 13.57
C GLY A 132 12.17 -2.38 14.17
N THR A 133 11.59 -1.50 14.75
CA THR A 133 10.46 -1.85 15.43
C THR A 133 9.22 -1.83 14.60
N GLY A 134 9.21 -1.46 13.42
CA GLY A 134 8.00 -1.38 12.65
C GLY A 134 7.83 -2.51 11.67
N LYS A 135 6.80 -2.43 10.87
CA LYS A 135 6.56 -3.41 9.85
C LYS A 135 5.96 -2.74 8.64
N ALA A 136 6.02 -3.41 7.54
CA ALA A 136 5.42 -2.93 6.30
C ALA A 136 4.48 -4.01 5.80
N VAL A 137 3.27 -3.63 5.47
CA VAL A 137 2.30 -4.56 4.91
C VAL A 137 2.02 -4.06 3.51
N TRP A 138 2.03 -4.94 2.56
CA TRP A 138 1.89 -4.50 1.17
C TRP A 138 0.97 -5.40 0.38
N PHE A 139 0.45 -4.86 -0.70
CA PHE A 139 -0.28 -5.65 -1.68
C PHE A 139 0.12 -5.15 -3.05
N GLU A 140 -0.07 -5.96 -4.05
CA GLU A 140 0.24 -5.53 -5.39
C GLU A 140 -0.71 -6.14 -6.40
N PHE A 141 -0.84 -5.47 -7.52
CA PHE A 141 -1.64 -5.94 -8.65
C PHE A 141 -0.72 -6.08 -9.83
N ASN A 142 -0.90 -7.14 -10.58
CA ASN A 142 -0.15 -7.31 -11.82
C ASN A 142 -0.82 -6.45 -12.87
N VAL A 143 0.00 -5.83 -13.68
CA VAL A 143 -0.50 -4.95 -14.71
C VAL A 143 -0.07 -5.51 -16.03
N PRO A 144 -0.95 -5.72 -16.94
CA PRO A 144 -0.53 -6.24 -18.24
C PRO A 144 0.36 -5.24 -18.92
N PRO A 145 1.32 -5.69 -19.64
CA PRO A 145 2.20 -4.77 -20.34
C PRO A 145 1.39 -3.94 -21.30
N ALA A 146 1.83 -2.78 -21.49
CA ALA A 146 1.16 -1.87 -22.35
C ALA A 146 1.04 -2.54 -23.67
N ASN A 147 -0.16 -2.72 -24.13
CA ASN A 147 -0.25 -3.41 -25.28
C ASN A 147 -0.26 -2.59 -26.41
N THR A 148 0.76 -2.24 -26.81
CA THR A 148 0.81 -1.39 -27.77
C THR A 148 0.22 -1.84 -28.98
N LYS A 149 0.00 -2.92 -29.20
CA LYS A 149 -0.41 -3.31 -30.33
C LYS A 149 -1.70 -3.16 -30.51
N SER A 150 -2.21 -2.95 -29.78
CA SER A 150 -3.46 -2.88 -29.89
C SER A 150 -3.86 -2.23 -31.06
N THR A 151 -3.28 -1.85 -31.68
CA THR A 151 -3.56 -1.16 -32.65
C THR A 151 -4.18 -1.69 -33.46
N ALA A 152 -4.18 -2.18 -33.66
CA ALA A 152 -4.75 -2.71 -34.56
C ALA A 152 -5.57 -2.24 -35.07
#